data_19a33c7f22eba75699fcb91856730282
#
_entry.id   19a33c7f22eba75699fcb91856730282
#
_cell.length_a   1.000
_cell.length_b   1.000
_cell.length_c   1.000
_cell.angle_alpha   90.00
_cell.angle_beta   90.00
_cell.angle_gamma   90.00
#
_symmetry.space_group_name_H-M   'P 1'
#
loop_
_entity.id
_entity.type
_entity.pdbx_description
1 polymer ?
#
loop_
_entity_poly.entity_id
_entity_poly.type
_entity_poly.pdbx_seq_one_letter_code
_entity_poly.pdbx_strand_id
1 'polypeptide(L)'
;MLLIILNYTISPQIYDIFCIFATLNENNATMATISDYLRLVKFSHTIFAMPFALLSFTYAWTTAEHSAPLWLILLQVVGCMVFARNVAMGFNRWADRFIDAENPRTATREIPAGKISARGAAWFVAINAVCFVVVAATINPLCGWLSPVALAIVMFYSYCKRFTALAHLVLGLSLGIAHVGAYMAVTGTSTAECWLLAVVVMTWCAGFDIFYALQDAAFDRKR
;
A
#
# COMPACT_ATOMS: atom_id res chain seq x y z
N MET A 1 -13.88 -16.59 3.43
CA MET A 1 -13.71 -17.10 4.80
C MET A 1 -12.81 -16.20 5.65
N LEU A 2 -11.62 -15.80 5.20
CA LEU A 2 -10.73 -14.88 5.96
C LEU A 2 -11.32 -13.46 6.14
N LEU A 3 -12.03 -12.92 5.15
CA LEU A 3 -12.72 -11.62 5.23
C LEU A 3 -13.88 -11.60 6.24
N ILE A 4 -14.54 -12.74 6.46
CA ILE A 4 -15.61 -12.89 7.47
C ILE A 4 -14.99 -12.91 8.86
N ILE A 5 -13.81 -13.51 9.03
CA ILE A 5 -13.11 -13.56 10.31
C ILE A 5 -12.55 -12.17 10.69
N LEU A 6 -12.05 -11.39 9.73
CA LEU A 6 -11.56 -10.02 9.97
C LEU A 6 -12.68 -9.02 10.29
N ASN A 7 -13.88 -9.20 9.77
CA ASN A 7 -15.04 -8.37 10.14
C ASN A 7 -15.53 -8.62 11.58
N TYR A 8 -15.22 -9.79 12.17
CA TYR A 8 -15.60 -10.09 13.55
C TYR A 8 -14.52 -9.75 14.60
N THR A 9 -13.28 -9.45 14.18
CA THR A 9 -12.16 -9.24 15.10
C THR A 9 -11.79 -7.75 15.30
N ILE A 10 -12.27 -6.86 14.45
CA ILE A 10 -12.14 -5.43 14.69
C ILE A 10 -13.35 -5.03 15.53
N SER A 11 -13.12 -4.82 16.83
CA SER A 11 -14.15 -4.36 17.77
C SER A 11 -14.94 -3.19 17.14
N PRO A 12 -16.28 -3.22 17.19
CA PRO A 12 -17.13 -2.12 16.75
C PRO A 12 -16.66 -0.74 17.24
N GLN A 13 -16.03 -0.70 18.41
CA GLN A 13 -15.46 0.48 19.04
C GLN A 13 -14.33 1.13 18.22
N ILE A 14 -13.52 0.35 17.49
CA ILE A 14 -12.47 0.94 16.61
C ILE A 14 -13.11 1.55 15.37
N TYR A 15 -14.17 0.92 14.86
CA TYR A 15 -14.96 1.49 13.75
C TYR A 15 -15.68 2.76 14.18
N ASP A 16 -16.26 2.77 15.38
CA ASP A 16 -16.94 3.94 15.95
C ASP A 16 -15.99 5.09 16.26
N ILE A 17 -14.79 4.80 16.79
CA ILE A 17 -13.73 5.82 16.98
C ILE A 17 -13.33 6.43 15.63
N PHE A 18 -13.19 5.62 14.57
CA PHE A 18 -12.90 6.13 13.23
C PHE A 18 -14.06 6.96 12.64
N CYS A 19 -15.30 6.54 12.88
CA CYS A 19 -16.49 7.29 12.47
C CYS A 19 -16.66 8.59 13.28
N ILE A 20 -16.38 8.58 14.57
CA ILE A 20 -16.42 9.79 15.44
C ILE A 20 -15.36 10.80 14.99
N PHE A 21 -14.13 10.38 14.69
CA PHE A 21 -13.13 11.28 14.09
C PHE A 21 -13.54 11.80 12.71
N ALA A 22 -14.30 11.04 11.94
CA ALA A 22 -14.82 11.48 10.64
C ALA A 22 -15.96 12.50 10.76
N THR A 23 -16.85 12.34 11.75
CA THR A 23 -18.02 13.22 11.95
C THR A 23 -17.69 14.54 12.66
N LEU A 24 -16.63 14.60 13.47
CA LEU A 24 -16.22 15.83 14.16
C LEU A 24 -15.68 16.93 13.22
N ASN A 25 -15.53 16.65 11.92
CA ASN A 25 -14.90 17.56 10.97
C ASN A 25 -15.80 18.03 9.79
N GLU A 26 -17.10 17.81 9.85
CA GLU A 26 -18.02 18.21 8.75
C GLU A 26 -18.27 19.71 8.61
N ASN A 27 -17.75 20.57 9.49
CA ASN A 27 -18.14 22.00 9.54
C ASN A 27 -17.11 23.00 8.99
N ASN A 28 -16.04 22.58 8.31
CA ASN A 28 -15.10 23.52 7.68
C ASN A 28 -14.71 23.08 6.26
N ALA A 29 -15.52 23.49 5.29
CA ALA A 29 -15.17 23.43 3.87
C ALA A 29 -14.05 24.43 3.59
N THR A 30 -12.78 23.97 3.50
CA THR A 30 -11.73 24.58 2.66
C THR A 30 -10.33 23.98 2.79
N MET A 31 -10.03 23.13 3.78
CA MET A 31 -8.70 22.48 3.85
C MET A 31 -8.83 20.98 4.03
N ALA A 32 -8.10 20.22 3.18
CA ALA A 32 -8.02 18.77 3.29
C ALA A 32 -7.52 18.35 4.67
N THR A 33 -8.24 17.45 5.32
CA THR A 33 -7.96 17.01 6.69
C THR A 33 -7.13 15.74 6.71
N ILE A 34 -6.53 15.42 7.85
CA ILE A 34 -5.82 14.15 8.06
C ILE A 34 -6.74 12.97 7.74
N SER A 35 -8.04 13.06 8.11
CA SER A 35 -9.04 12.04 7.81
C SER A 35 -9.20 11.80 6.31
N ASP A 36 -9.16 12.86 5.48
CA ASP A 36 -9.27 12.72 4.03
C ASP A 36 -8.06 11.98 3.44
N TYR A 37 -6.85 12.24 3.95
CA TYR A 37 -5.66 11.50 3.52
C TYR A 37 -5.68 10.04 4.00
N LEU A 38 -6.18 9.74 5.18
CA LEU A 38 -6.36 8.35 5.64
C LEU A 38 -7.40 7.60 4.79
N ARG A 39 -8.47 8.27 4.36
CA ARG A 39 -9.45 7.72 3.41
C ARG A 39 -8.84 7.54 2.02
N LEU A 40 -8.05 8.50 1.55
CA LEU A 40 -7.35 8.44 0.26
C LEU A 40 -6.54 7.13 0.14
N VAL A 41 -5.79 6.76 1.19
CA VAL A 41 -4.94 5.56 1.19
C VAL A 41 -5.68 4.30 1.62
N LYS A 42 -6.96 4.38 2.00
CA LYS A 42 -7.73 3.25 2.56
C LYS A 42 -6.90 2.54 3.65
N PHE A 43 -6.60 3.23 4.73
CA PHE A 43 -5.68 2.76 5.78
C PHE A 43 -5.99 1.35 6.30
N SER A 44 -7.28 0.96 6.36
CA SER A 44 -7.69 -0.42 6.70
C SER A 44 -7.07 -1.49 5.79
N HIS A 45 -6.82 -1.18 4.53
CA HIS A 45 -6.18 -2.11 3.59
C HIS A 45 -4.66 -2.20 3.78
N THR A 46 -4.04 -1.25 4.48
CA THR A 46 -2.62 -1.34 4.87
C THR A 46 -2.41 -2.50 5.82
N ILE A 47 -3.36 -2.73 6.73
CA ILE A 47 -3.34 -3.86 7.69
C ILE A 47 -3.36 -5.20 6.95
N PHE A 48 -4.04 -5.30 5.80
CA PHE A 48 -4.10 -6.54 5.01
C PHE A 48 -2.74 -6.94 4.41
N ALA A 49 -1.89 -6.00 4.06
CA ALA A 49 -0.57 -6.28 3.50
C ALA A 49 0.50 -6.60 4.57
N MET A 50 0.28 -6.16 5.81
CA MET A 50 1.23 -6.35 6.91
C MET A 50 1.56 -7.82 7.22
N PRO A 51 0.61 -8.78 7.27
CA PRO A 51 0.93 -10.16 7.62
C PRO A 51 2.02 -10.79 6.77
N PHE A 52 2.06 -10.50 5.47
CA PHE A 52 3.08 -11.06 4.56
C PHE A 52 4.47 -10.54 4.88
N ALA A 53 4.62 -9.25 5.15
CA ALA A 53 5.92 -8.68 5.50
C ALA A 53 6.34 -9.09 6.92
N LEU A 54 5.41 -9.16 7.87
CA LEU A 54 5.69 -9.64 9.23
C LEU A 54 6.08 -11.11 9.24
N LEU A 55 5.46 -11.95 8.40
CA LEU A 55 5.86 -13.35 8.23
C LEU A 55 7.31 -13.44 7.76
N SER A 56 7.66 -12.67 6.73
CA SER A 56 9.02 -12.61 6.19
C SER A 56 10.02 -12.09 7.22
N PHE A 57 9.64 -11.03 7.92
CA PHE A 57 10.43 -10.47 9.01
C PHE A 57 10.70 -11.51 10.11
N THR A 58 9.66 -12.20 10.57
CA THR A 58 9.77 -13.22 11.62
C THR A 58 10.66 -14.38 11.16
N TYR A 59 10.47 -14.85 9.93
CA TYR A 59 11.30 -15.89 9.34
C TYR A 59 12.78 -15.47 9.30
N ALA A 60 13.07 -14.28 8.79
CA ALA A 60 14.43 -13.74 8.74
C ALA A 60 15.04 -13.61 10.14
N TRP A 61 14.25 -13.11 11.10
CA TRP A 61 14.71 -12.92 12.47
C TRP A 61 15.08 -14.22 13.18
N THR A 62 14.34 -15.30 12.91
CA THR A 62 14.59 -16.61 13.54
C THR A 62 15.69 -17.43 12.86
N THR A 63 16.04 -17.12 11.61
CA THR A 63 16.97 -17.93 10.80
C THR A 63 18.30 -17.27 10.54
N ALA A 64 18.44 -15.97 10.75
CA ALA A 64 19.65 -15.22 10.45
C ALA A 64 20.20 -14.48 11.68
N GLU A 65 21.51 -14.21 11.66
CA GLU A 65 22.13 -13.30 12.63
C GLU A 65 21.72 -11.86 12.33
N HIS A 66 21.53 -11.08 13.39
CA HIS A 66 21.11 -9.68 13.32
C HIS A 66 21.92 -8.82 14.28
N SER A 67 22.33 -7.65 13.83
CA SER A 67 23.18 -6.73 14.59
C SER A 67 22.41 -5.62 15.31
N ALA A 68 21.17 -5.34 14.89
CA ALA A 68 20.34 -4.29 15.46
C ALA A 68 19.21 -4.87 16.33
N PRO A 69 18.67 -4.09 17.29
CA PRO A 69 17.58 -4.57 18.16
C PRO A 69 16.28 -4.77 17.38
N LEU A 70 15.54 -5.82 17.73
CA LEU A 70 14.26 -6.23 17.11
C LEU A 70 13.31 -5.06 16.87
N TRP A 71 13.05 -4.29 17.92
CA TRP A 71 12.07 -3.20 17.88
C TRP A 71 12.42 -2.11 16.88
N LEU A 72 13.73 -1.86 16.67
CA LEU A 72 14.19 -0.83 15.73
C LEU A 72 13.92 -1.26 14.28
N ILE A 73 14.40 -2.48 13.90
CA ILE A 73 14.19 -2.98 12.54
C ILE A 73 12.70 -3.19 12.27
N LEU A 74 11.95 -3.68 13.24
CA LEU A 74 10.49 -3.86 13.11
C LEU A 74 9.79 -2.51 12.85
N LEU A 75 10.14 -1.48 13.61
CA LEU A 75 9.58 -0.13 13.44
C LEU A 75 9.91 0.43 12.04
N GLN A 76 11.15 0.25 11.58
CA GLN A 76 11.58 0.69 10.25
C GLN A 76 10.85 -0.08 9.14
N VAL A 77 10.68 -1.39 9.26
CA VAL A 77 9.92 -2.22 8.28
C VAL A 77 8.47 -1.78 8.23
N VAL A 78 7.81 -1.62 9.38
CA VAL A 78 6.43 -1.13 9.44
C VAL A 78 6.32 0.28 8.86
N GLY A 79 7.25 1.16 9.17
CA GLY A 79 7.33 2.51 8.59
C GLY A 79 7.46 2.47 7.07
N CYS A 80 8.37 1.65 6.53
CA CYS A 80 8.52 1.46 5.09
C CYS A 80 7.22 0.95 4.44
N MET A 81 6.53 0.00 5.08
CA MET A 81 5.25 -0.51 4.56
C MET A 81 4.18 0.58 4.50
N VAL A 82 4.05 1.39 5.55
CA VAL A 82 3.09 2.49 5.59
C VAL A 82 3.40 3.52 4.50
N PHE A 83 4.65 3.96 4.39
CA PHE A 83 5.05 4.95 3.39
C PHE A 83 4.91 4.42 1.96
N ALA A 84 5.37 3.20 1.67
CA ALA A 84 5.21 2.59 0.36
C ALA A 84 3.72 2.44 -0.02
N ARG A 85 2.88 2.05 0.93
CA ARG A 85 1.43 1.95 0.72
C ARG A 85 0.79 3.30 0.45
N ASN A 86 1.19 4.33 1.18
CA ASN A 86 0.73 5.70 0.98
C ASN A 86 1.10 6.19 -0.42
N VAL A 87 2.33 5.91 -0.89
CA VAL A 87 2.76 6.21 -2.26
C VAL A 87 1.91 5.45 -3.28
N ALA A 88 1.75 4.13 -3.11
CA ALA A 88 0.99 3.29 -4.03
C ALA A 88 -0.44 3.79 -4.22
N MET A 89 -1.16 3.98 -3.12
CA MET A 89 -2.56 4.39 -3.15
C MET A 89 -2.74 5.85 -3.55
N GLY A 90 -1.93 6.74 -2.98
CA GLY A 90 -1.97 8.17 -3.31
C GLY A 90 -1.68 8.41 -4.78
N PHE A 91 -0.64 7.76 -5.33
CA PHE A 91 -0.29 7.86 -6.74
C PHE A 91 -1.36 7.27 -7.66
N ASN A 92 -1.89 6.10 -7.31
CA ASN A 92 -2.98 5.49 -8.06
C ASN A 92 -4.20 6.42 -8.17
N ARG A 93 -4.63 7.02 -7.04
CA ARG A 93 -5.74 7.97 -7.00
C ARG A 93 -5.45 9.25 -7.77
N TRP A 94 -4.22 9.75 -7.68
CA TRP A 94 -3.80 10.93 -8.41
C TRP A 94 -3.75 10.67 -9.93
N ALA A 95 -3.19 9.54 -10.35
CA ALA A 95 -3.10 9.16 -11.76
C ALA A 95 -4.49 8.94 -12.39
N ASP A 96 -5.39 8.28 -11.67
CA ASP A 96 -6.72 7.92 -12.17
C ASP A 96 -7.81 8.97 -11.93
N ARG A 97 -7.49 10.13 -11.37
CA ARG A 97 -8.48 11.13 -10.94
C ARG A 97 -9.54 11.50 -11.98
N PHE A 98 -9.20 11.52 -13.24
CA PHE A 98 -10.13 11.81 -14.33
C PHE A 98 -11.04 10.61 -14.63
N ILE A 99 -10.47 9.42 -14.67
CA ILE A 99 -11.21 8.15 -14.88
C ILE A 99 -12.16 7.92 -13.70
N ASP A 100 -11.68 8.16 -12.48
CA ASP A 100 -12.47 8.02 -11.26
C ASP A 100 -13.67 8.99 -11.23
N ALA A 101 -13.54 10.18 -11.81
CA ALA A 101 -14.64 11.15 -11.89
C ALA A 101 -15.78 10.70 -12.83
N GLU A 102 -15.47 9.93 -13.87
CA GLU A 102 -16.46 9.41 -14.83
C GLU A 102 -17.19 8.15 -14.31
N ASN A 103 -16.59 7.40 -13.41
CA ASN A 103 -17.18 6.17 -12.89
C ASN A 103 -18.05 6.47 -11.65
N PRO A 104 -19.39 6.18 -11.68
CA PRO A 104 -20.30 6.45 -10.57
C PRO A 104 -19.85 5.85 -9.23
N ARG A 105 -19.14 4.70 -9.26
CA ARG A 105 -18.64 4.04 -8.06
C ARG A 105 -17.48 4.80 -7.42
N THR A 106 -16.69 5.53 -8.21
CA THR A 106 -15.45 6.17 -7.75
C THR A 106 -15.49 7.70 -7.78
N ALA A 107 -16.53 8.31 -8.36
CA ALA A 107 -16.70 9.76 -8.42
C ALA A 107 -16.74 10.45 -7.05
N THR A 108 -17.13 9.72 -6.00
CA THR A 108 -17.19 10.22 -4.61
C THR A 108 -15.85 10.16 -3.88
N ARG A 109 -14.77 9.67 -4.54
CA ARG A 109 -13.43 9.61 -3.97
C ARG A 109 -12.86 11.01 -3.70
N GLU A 110 -11.89 11.09 -2.82
CA GLU A 110 -11.40 12.35 -2.22
C GLU A 110 -10.92 13.37 -3.28
N ILE A 111 -10.22 12.93 -4.33
CA ILE A 111 -9.70 13.83 -5.39
C ILE A 111 -10.81 14.22 -6.37
N PRO A 112 -11.58 13.30 -6.99
CA PRO A 112 -12.71 13.67 -7.85
C PRO A 112 -13.77 14.53 -7.13
N ALA A 113 -14.05 14.24 -5.86
CA ALA A 113 -15.01 15.00 -5.05
C ALA A 113 -14.49 16.37 -4.57
N GLY A 114 -13.25 16.74 -4.92
CA GLY A 114 -12.65 18.04 -4.56
C GLY A 114 -12.22 18.19 -3.10
N LYS A 115 -12.29 17.12 -2.28
CA LYS A 115 -11.85 17.14 -0.87
C LYS A 115 -10.33 17.30 -0.74
N ILE A 116 -9.58 16.70 -1.65
CA ILE A 116 -8.14 16.84 -1.75
C ILE A 116 -7.79 17.36 -3.14
N SER A 117 -7.01 18.43 -3.20
CA SER A 117 -6.53 18.96 -4.47
C SER A 117 -5.51 18.02 -5.12
N ALA A 118 -5.44 17.99 -6.45
CA ALA A 118 -4.46 17.18 -7.17
C ALA A 118 -3.01 17.53 -6.79
N ARG A 119 -2.73 18.80 -6.48
CA ARG A 119 -1.42 19.25 -5.97
C ARG A 119 -1.16 18.72 -4.57
N GLY A 120 -2.15 18.76 -3.67
CA GLY A 120 -2.04 18.20 -2.32
C GLY A 120 -1.77 16.71 -2.32
N ALA A 121 -2.46 15.96 -3.19
CA ALA A 121 -2.21 14.53 -3.38
C ALA A 121 -0.80 14.25 -3.93
N ALA A 122 -0.31 15.05 -4.90
CA ALA A 122 1.04 14.90 -5.43
C ALA A 122 2.12 15.17 -4.36
N TRP A 123 1.95 16.22 -3.54
CA TRP A 123 2.85 16.49 -2.41
C TRP A 123 2.82 15.39 -1.36
N PHE A 124 1.64 14.86 -1.05
CA PHE A 124 1.51 13.72 -0.14
C PHE A 124 2.29 12.51 -0.64
N VAL A 125 2.19 12.17 -1.92
CA VAL A 125 2.95 11.08 -2.54
C VAL A 125 4.44 11.35 -2.47
N ALA A 126 4.90 12.57 -2.84
CA ALA A 126 6.32 12.93 -2.84
C ALA A 126 6.93 12.84 -1.43
N ILE A 127 6.25 13.37 -0.41
CA ILE A 127 6.73 13.32 0.98
C ILE A 127 6.84 11.87 1.44
N ASN A 128 5.81 11.04 1.22
CA ASN A 128 5.86 9.62 1.61
C ASN A 128 6.94 8.84 0.84
N ALA A 129 7.20 9.17 -0.44
CA ALA A 129 8.28 8.56 -1.21
C ALA A 129 9.65 8.89 -0.62
N VAL A 130 9.89 10.15 -0.26
CA VAL A 130 11.13 10.57 0.41
C VAL A 130 11.27 9.88 1.77
N CYS A 131 10.22 9.86 2.58
CA CYS A 131 10.24 9.17 3.88
C CYS A 131 10.56 7.67 3.72
N PHE A 132 9.98 7.01 2.72
CA PHE A 132 10.27 5.61 2.42
C PHE A 132 11.75 5.38 2.11
N VAL A 133 12.32 6.17 1.19
CA VAL A 133 13.74 6.04 0.81
C VAL A 133 14.66 6.32 2.00
N VAL A 134 14.38 7.37 2.77
CA VAL A 134 15.17 7.73 3.95
C VAL A 134 15.14 6.60 4.97
N VAL A 135 13.96 6.09 5.34
CA VAL A 135 13.84 4.99 6.31
C VAL A 135 14.52 3.73 5.78
N ALA A 136 14.32 3.36 4.51
CA ALA A 136 15.00 2.21 3.91
C ALA A 136 16.54 2.33 3.94
N ALA A 137 17.08 3.53 3.70
CA ALA A 137 18.50 3.80 3.76
C ALA A 137 19.07 3.70 5.19
N THR A 138 18.26 3.95 6.22
CA THR A 138 18.69 3.78 7.63
C THR A 138 18.69 2.31 8.08
N ILE A 139 18.03 1.40 7.36
CA ILE A 139 18.06 -0.03 7.65
C ILE A 139 19.40 -0.63 7.23
N ASN A 140 19.70 -0.62 5.95
CA ASN A 140 20.98 -1.03 5.38
C ASN A 140 21.15 -0.44 3.96
N PRO A 141 22.41 -0.41 3.42
CA PRO A 141 22.66 0.15 2.09
C PRO A 141 21.89 -0.52 0.96
N LEU A 142 21.67 -1.84 1.04
CA LEU A 142 20.93 -2.59 0.01
C LEU A 142 19.47 -2.14 -0.07
N CYS A 143 18.79 -2.03 1.08
CA CYS A 143 17.43 -1.50 1.15
C CYS A 143 17.36 -0.05 0.63
N GLY A 144 18.34 0.78 0.98
CA GLY A 144 18.44 2.15 0.48
C GLY A 144 18.54 2.21 -1.05
N TRP A 145 19.43 1.45 -1.66
CA TRP A 145 19.60 1.44 -3.12
C TRP A 145 18.42 0.84 -3.88
N LEU A 146 17.76 -0.17 -3.32
CA LEU A 146 16.61 -0.81 -3.96
C LEU A 146 15.31 -0.04 -3.76
N SER A 147 15.22 0.86 -2.77
CA SER A 147 13.99 1.58 -2.45
C SER A 147 13.43 2.43 -3.60
N PRO A 148 14.22 3.19 -4.41
CA PRO A 148 13.68 3.91 -5.57
C PRO A 148 13.14 2.96 -6.65
N VAL A 149 13.78 1.78 -6.84
CA VAL A 149 13.33 0.76 -7.79
C VAL A 149 11.98 0.18 -7.34
N ALA A 150 11.84 -0.14 -6.06
CA ALA A 150 10.58 -0.61 -5.49
C ALA A 150 9.46 0.41 -5.68
N LEU A 151 9.72 1.71 -5.41
CA LEU A 151 8.74 2.78 -5.65
C LEU A 151 8.36 2.91 -7.13
N ALA A 152 9.34 2.79 -8.04
CA ALA A 152 9.07 2.85 -9.47
C ALA A 152 8.12 1.71 -9.91
N ILE A 153 8.32 0.48 -9.43
CA ILE A 153 7.46 -0.67 -9.73
C ILE A 153 6.05 -0.45 -9.15
N VAL A 154 5.95 0.01 -7.90
CA VAL A 154 4.69 0.28 -7.23
C VAL A 154 3.88 1.37 -7.94
N MET A 155 4.53 2.44 -8.41
CA MET A 155 3.86 3.50 -9.17
C MET A 155 3.52 3.06 -10.59
N PHE A 156 4.35 2.24 -11.21
CA PHE A 156 4.15 1.74 -12.58
C PHE A 156 2.85 0.95 -12.71
N TYR A 157 2.43 0.21 -11.68
CA TYR A 157 1.14 -0.48 -11.65
C TYR A 157 -0.03 0.43 -12.08
N SER A 158 -0.05 1.69 -11.63
CA SER A 158 -1.14 2.62 -11.93
C SER A 158 -1.29 2.92 -13.42
N TYR A 159 -0.22 2.79 -14.19
CA TYR A 159 -0.25 2.94 -15.66
C TYR A 159 -0.48 1.61 -16.37
N CYS A 160 0.05 0.48 -15.85
CA CYS A 160 -0.06 -0.83 -16.48
C CYS A 160 -1.51 -1.23 -16.79
N LYS A 161 -2.43 -0.95 -15.90
CA LYS A 161 -3.86 -1.27 -16.06
C LYS A 161 -4.53 -0.58 -17.26
N ARG A 162 -3.87 0.42 -17.87
CA ARG A 162 -4.41 1.16 -19.04
C ARG A 162 -4.07 0.48 -20.37
N PHE A 163 -3.08 -0.41 -20.41
CA PHE A 163 -2.60 -1.01 -21.66
C PHE A 163 -2.34 -2.52 -21.58
N THR A 164 -2.44 -3.14 -20.39
CA THR A 164 -2.20 -4.58 -20.26
C THR A 164 -3.03 -5.23 -19.17
N ALA A 165 -3.53 -6.43 -19.45
CA ALA A 165 -4.17 -7.30 -18.47
C ALA A 165 -3.17 -7.85 -17.43
N LEU A 166 -1.85 -7.76 -17.71
CA LEU A 166 -0.80 -8.17 -16.76
C LEU A 166 -0.66 -7.22 -15.57
N ALA A 167 -1.44 -6.13 -15.52
CA ALA A 167 -1.44 -5.19 -14.38
C ALA A 167 -1.63 -5.89 -13.03
N HIS A 168 -2.47 -6.93 -12.98
CA HIS A 168 -2.70 -7.72 -11.77
C HIS A 168 -1.41 -8.40 -11.26
N LEU A 169 -0.54 -8.88 -12.18
CA LEU A 169 0.76 -9.43 -11.81
C LEU A 169 1.72 -8.36 -11.30
N VAL A 170 1.67 -7.13 -11.86
CA VAL A 170 2.50 -6.01 -11.38
C VAL A 170 2.07 -5.58 -9.98
N LEU A 171 0.75 -5.60 -9.68
CA LEU A 171 0.27 -5.39 -8.31
C LEU A 171 0.77 -6.48 -7.36
N GLY A 172 0.63 -7.74 -7.77
CA GLY A 172 1.14 -8.87 -7.00
C GLY A 172 2.66 -8.79 -6.78
N LEU A 173 3.42 -8.39 -7.79
CA LEU A 173 4.86 -8.17 -7.70
C LEU A 173 5.19 -7.08 -6.66
N SER A 174 4.42 -5.99 -6.63
CA SER A 174 4.62 -4.92 -5.64
C SER A 174 4.49 -5.42 -4.20
N LEU A 175 3.57 -6.36 -3.94
CA LEU A 175 3.40 -6.99 -2.62
C LEU A 175 4.48 -8.06 -2.35
N GLY A 176 4.90 -8.81 -3.37
CA GLY A 176 6.03 -9.75 -3.28
C GLY A 176 7.34 -9.03 -2.94
N ILE A 177 7.59 -7.86 -3.53
CA ILE A 177 8.76 -7.03 -3.20
C ILE A 177 8.73 -6.57 -1.74
N ALA A 178 7.57 -6.24 -1.19
CA ALA A 178 7.45 -5.88 0.23
C ALA A 178 7.87 -7.04 1.15
N HIS A 179 7.52 -8.28 0.77
CA HIS A 179 7.96 -9.50 1.45
C HIS A 179 9.49 -9.64 1.41
N VAL A 180 10.09 -9.51 0.22
CA VAL A 180 11.56 -9.57 0.06
C VAL A 180 12.25 -8.44 0.82
N GLY A 181 11.70 -7.23 0.77
CA GLY A 181 12.24 -6.07 1.48
C GLY A 181 12.27 -6.26 3.00
N ALA A 182 11.24 -6.88 3.58
CA ALA A 182 11.20 -7.19 5.01
C ALA A 182 12.26 -8.24 5.40
N TYR A 183 12.54 -9.23 4.55
CA TYR A 183 13.62 -10.19 4.73
C TYR A 183 14.99 -9.50 4.67
N MET A 184 15.23 -8.73 3.62
CA MET A 184 16.49 -8.00 3.41
C MET A 184 16.76 -6.97 4.51
N ALA A 185 15.71 -6.42 5.13
CA ALA A 185 15.85 -5.48 6.24
C ALA A 185 16.54 -6.11 7.44
N VAL A 186 16.31 -7.41 7.69
CA VAL A 186 16.92 -8.16 8.80
C VAL A 186 18.29 -8.70 8.42
N THR A 187 18.39 -9.31 7.21
CA THR A 187 19.55 -10.14 6.83
C THR A 187 20.60 -9.38 6.01
N GLY A 188 20.24 -8.24 5.40
CA GLY A 188 21.08 -7.54 4.43
C GLY A 188 21.26 -8.26 3.09
N THR A 189 20.63 -9.43 2.90
CA THR A 189 20.76 -10.29 1.71
C THR A 189 19.40 -10.86 1.30
N SER A 190 19.36 -11.69 0.26
CA SER A 190 18.15 -12.45 -0.11
C SER A 190 18.52 -13.92 -0.36
N THR A 191 17.58 -14.82 -0.09
CA THR A 191 17.73 -16.26 -0.33
C THR A 191 16.70 -16.76 -1.35
N ALA A 192 16.91 -17.96 -1.90
CA ALA A 192 15.97 -18.55 -2.85
C ALA A 192 14.57 -18.76 -2.22
N GLU A 193 14.52 -19.15 -0.96
CA GLU A 193 13.27 -19.35 -0.20
C GLU A 193 12.48 -18.03 -0.09
N CYS A 194 13.18 -16.93 0.18
CA CYS A 194 12.58 -15.61 0.24
C CYS A 194 11.91 -15.23 -1.10
N TRP A 195 12.57 -15.48 -2.22
CA TRP A 195 12.02 -15.23 -3.55
C TRP A 195 10.88 -16.19 -3.91
N LEU A 196 10.95 -17.46 -3.53
CA LEU A 196 9.84 -18.41 -3.71
C LEU A 196 8.58 -17.95 -2.96
N LEU A 197 8.72 -17.53 -1.70
CA LEU A 197 7.61 -16.97 -0.94
C LEU A 197 7.07 -15.68 -1.56
N ALA A 198 7.93 -14.84 -2.10
CA ALA A 198 7.51 -13.62 -2.83
C ALA A 198 6.67 -13.96 -4.06
N VAL A 199 7.00 -15.03 -4.81
CA VAL A 199 6.19 -15.52 -5.94
C VAL A 199 4.82 -16.02 -5.46
N VAL A 200 4.75 -16.71 -4.33
CA VAL A 200 3.47 -17.13 -3.72
C VAL A 200 2.62 -15.91 -3.37
N VAL A 201 3.20 -14.91 -2.71
CA VAL A 201 2.50 -13.64 -2.39
C VAL A 201 2.05 -12.94 -3.66
N MET A 202 2.91 -12.87 -4.68
CA MET A 202 2.60 -12.24 -5.97
C MET A 202 1.40 -12.90 -6.64
N THR A 203 1.40 -14.21 -6.77
CA THR A 203 0.33 -14.96 -7.46
C THR A 203 -0.97 -14.91 -6.68
N TRP A 204 -0.92 -15.02 -5.36
CA TRP A 204 -2.07 -14.87 -4.48
C TRP A 204 -2.72 -13.49 -4.63
N CYS A 205 -1.93 -12.43 -4.53
CA CYS A 205 -2.43 -11.07 -4.62
C CYS A 205 -2.93 -10.71 -6.02
N ALA A 206 -2.26 -11.19 -7.07
CA ALA A 206 -2.72 -11.03 -8.45
C ALA A 206 -4.08 -11.70 -8.67
N GLY A 207 -4.28 -12.94 -8.19
CA GLY A 207 -5.56 -13.63 -8.25
C GLY A 207 -6.67 -12.87 -7.52
N PHE A 208 -6.36 -12.32 -6.35
CA PHE A 208 -7.30 -11.53 -5.57
C PHE A 208 -7.70 -10.23 -6.30
N ASP A 209 -6.76 -9.56 -6.93
CA ASP A 209 -7.00 -8.32 -7.68
C ASP A 209 -7.89 -8.56 -8.92
N ILE A 210 -7.75 -9.71 -9.58
CA ILE A 210 -8.64 -10.10 -10.68
C ILE A 210 -10.10 -10.16 -10.23
N PHE A 211 -10.38 -10.77 -9.06
CA PHE A 211 -11.74 -10.79 -8.51
C PHE A 211 -12.27 -9.39 -8.19
N TYR A 212 -11.42 -8.49 -7.71
CA TYR A 212 -11.79 -7.10 -7.48
C TYR A 212 -12.10 -6.34 -8.78
N ALA A 213 -11.33 -6.59 -9.84
CA ALA A 213 -11.54 -5.97 -11.16
C ALA A 213 -12.89 -6.33 -11.77
N LEU A 214 -13.47 -7.50 -11.46
CA LEU A 214 -14.80 -7.89 -11.94
C LEU A 214 -15.91 -6.93 -11.49
N GLN A 215 -15.72 -6.17 -10.40
CA GLN A 215 -16.69 -5.18 -9.94
C GLN A 215 -16.84 -4.00 -10.92
N ASP A 216 -15.81 -3.67 -11.67
CA ASP A 216 -15.79 -2.58 -12.65
C ASP A 216 -15.99 -3.06 -14.10
N ALA A 217 -16.11 -4.36 -14.35
CA ALA A 217 -16.16 -4.95 -15.68
C ALA A 217 -17.27 -4.36 -16.59
N ALA A 218 -18.42 -3.98 -16.02
CA ALA A 218 -19.51 -3.36 -16.76
C ALA A 218 -19.19 -1.92 -17.22
N PHE A 219 -18.39 -1.19 -16.45
CA PHE A 219 -17.92 0.15 -16.78
C PHE A 219 -16.78 0.08 -17.81
N ASP A 220 -15.81 -0.80 -17.57
CA ASP A 220 -14.60 -0.93 -18.40
C ASP A 220 -14.92 -1.43 -19.81
N ARG A 221 -15.96 -2.28 -19.99
CA ARG A 221 -16.42 -2.73 -21.32
C ARG A 221 -17.00 -1.62 -22.21
N LYS A 222 -17.41 -0.49 -21.63
CA LYS A 222 -18.01 0.63 -22.36
C LYS A 222 -16.99 1.69 -22.78
N ARG A 223 -15.74 1.53 -22.36
CA ARG A 223 -14.63 2.45 -22.58
C ARG A 223 -13.55 1.85 -23.46
#